data_94c09c685308ce5415bff4b23a66781c
#
_entry.id   94c09c685308ce5415bff4b23a66781c
#
_cell.length_a   1.000
_cell.length_b   1.000
_cell.length_c   1.000
_cell.angle_alpha   90.00
_cell.angle_beta   90.00
_cell.angle_gamma   90.00
#
_symmetry.space_group_name_H-M   'P 1'
#
loop_
_entity.id
_entity.type
_entity.pdbx_description
1 polymer ?
#
loop_
_entity_poly.entity_id
_entity_poly.type
_entity_poly.pdbx_seq_one_letter_code
_entity_poly.pdbx_strand_id
1 'polypeptide(L)'
;MVTSSQILSTLHMIDREKLDVRTITMGISLFGCVSDNEDRLCQKVYDHIARTAQNLVRVGEEIEREIGVPIVNKRISVTPAALISGGVTHPVKLAKALDRAARATGVNFIGGYSALVQKGMPAADRRLMDSIPEALSETEFLCSSINIGSTRAGIDMD
;
A
#
# COMPACT_ATOMS: atom_id res chain seq x y z
N MET A 1 25.73 -0.82 -15.17
CA MET A 1 26.60 -2.02 -15.29
C MET A 1 26.98 -2.44 -13.88
N VAL A 2 26.67 -3.67 -13.50
CA VAL A 2 27.00 -4.19 -12.14
C VAL A 2 28.49 -4.48 -12.07
N THR A 3 29.16 -4.04 -11.01
CA THR A 3 30.62 -4.25 -10.83
C THR A 3 30.88 -5.58 -10.13
N SER A 4 32.09 -6.15 -10.33
CA SER A 4 32.50 -7.39 -9.67
C SER A 4 32.43 -7.29 -8.13
N SER A 5 32.74 -6.11 -7.57
CA SER A 5 32.62 -5.84 -6.14
C SER A 5 31.17 -5.92 -5.63
N GLN A 6 30.22 -5.41 -6.40
CA GLN A 6 28.80 -5.52 -6.05
C GLN A 6 28.30 -6.96 -6.10
N ILE A 7 28.76 -7.76 -7.07
CA ILE A 7 28.44 -9.18 -7.17
C ILE A 7 28.98 -9.92 -5.93
N LEU A 8 30.24 -9.71 -5.56
CA LEU A 8 30.85 -10.34 -4.39
C LEU A 8 30.16 -9.94 -3.09
N SER A 9 29.77 -8.67 -2.93
CA SER A 9 29.02 -8.22 -1.76
C SER A 9 27.64 -8.90 -1.68
N THR A 10 26.96 -9.07 -2.79
CA THR A 10 25.65 -9.77 -2.85
C THR A 10 25.82 -11.25 -2.49
N LEU A 11 26.81 -11.92 -3.03
CA LEU A 11 27.10 -13.33 -2.67
C LEU A 11 27.44 -13.48 -1.19
N HIS A 12 28.22 -12.57 -0.63
CA HIS A 12 28.54 -12.57 0.80
C HIS A 12 27.28 -12.37 1.66
N MET A 13 26.41 -11.44 1.25
CA MET A 13 25.12 -11.17 1.91
C MET A 13 24.23 -12.43 1.96
N ILE A 14 24.14 -13.16 0.85
CA ILE A 14 23.27 -14.35 0.74
C ILE A 14 23.90 -15.54 1.44
N ASP A 15 25.18 -15.84 1.17
CA ASP A 15 25.83 -17.08 1.59
C ASP A 15 26.27 -17.05 3.05
N ARG A 16 26.89 -15.96 3.51
CA ARG A 16 27.39 -15.81 4.88
C ARG A 16 26.37 -15.20 5.84
N GLU A 17 25.75 -14.07 5.43
CA GLU A 17 24.84 -13.33 6.30
C GLU A 17 23.42 -13.89 6.28
N LYS A 18 23.10 -14.79 5.32
CA LYS A 18 21.75 -15.39 5.15
C LYS A 18 20.63 -14.35 5.04
N LEU A 19 20.94 -13.20 4.44
CA LEU A 19 19.97 -12.13 4.20
C LEU A 19 19.18 -12.40 2.93
N ASP A 20 17.92 -12.01 2.94
CA ASP A 20 17.00 -12.05 1.81
C ASP A 20 16.40 -10.66 1.52
N VAL A 21 15.83 -10.48 0.33
CA VAL A 21 15.02 -9.29 0.05
C VAL A 21 13.61 -9.54 0.56
N ARG A 22 13.29 -8.97 1.73
CA ARG A 22 11.98 -9.20 2.38
C ARG A 22 10.83 -8.66 1.58
N THR A 23 11.01 -7.50 0.95
CA THR A 23 9.88 -6.81 0.31
C THR A 23 10.35 -5.82 -0.73
N ILE A 24 9.64 -5.79 -1.87
CA ILE A 24 9.59 -4.62 -2.74
C ILE A 24 8.22 -3.96 -2.62
N THR A 25 8.19 -2.63 -2.59
CA THR A 25 6.94 -1.88 -2.44
C THR A 25 6.86 -0.78 -3.50
N MET A 26 5.78 -0.80 -4.28
CA MET A 26 5.48 0.28 -5.22
C MET A 26 4.60 1.34 -4.54
N GLY A 27 5.08 2.58 -4.48
CA GLY A 27 4.29 3.72 -4.02
C GLY A 27 3.44 4.30 -5.15
N ILE A 28 2.13 4.46 -4.92
CA ILE A 28 1.19 5.00 -5.92
C ILE A 28 0.41 6.17 -5.31
N SER A 29 0.49 7.34 -5.96
CA SER A 29 -0.31 8.50 -5.57
C SER A 29 -1.73 8.40 -6.09
N LEU A 30 -2.71 8.56 -5.21
CA LEU A 30 -4.15 8.54 -5.54
C LEU A 30 -4.80 9.93 -5.63
N PHE A 31 -4.04 11.02 -5.48
CA PHE A 31 -4.61 12.37 -5.54
C PHE A 31 -5.33 12.67 -6.87
N GLY A 32 -4.87 12.11 -7.98
CA GLY A 32 -5.53 12.23 -9.28
C GLY A 32 -6.87 11.47 -9.40
N CYS A 33 -7.19 10.62 -8.43
CA CYS A 33 -8.43 9.83 -8.43
C CYS A 33 -9.60 10.51 -7.72
N VAL A 34 -9.36 11.60 -6.99
CA VAL A 34 -10.39 12.33 -6.21
C VAL A 34 -11.63 12.62 -7.06
N SER A 35 -12.81 12.41 -6.48
CA SER A 35 -14.09 12.63 -7.12
C SER A 35 -15.18 12.87 -6.08
N ASP A 36 -16.16 13.71 -6.39
CA ASP A 36 -17.34 13.96 -5.55
C ASP A 36 -18.31 12.76 -5.54
N ASN A 37 -18.21 11.90 -6.54
CA ASN A 37 -18.98 10.65 -6.61
C ASN A 37 -18.15 9.48 -6.13
N GLU A 38 -18.63 8.79 -5.11
CA GLU A 38 -17.95 7.68 -4.42
C GLU A 38 -17.66 6.50 -5.35
N ASP A 39 -18.62 6.08 -6.17
CA ASP A 39 -18.45 4.95 -7.07
C ASP A 39 -17.43 5.27 -8.18
N ARG A 40 -17.44 6.53 -8.65
CA ARG A 40 -16.46 7.01 -9.62
C ARG A 40 -15.05 7.11 -9.00
N LEU A 41 -14.93 7.52 -7.73
CA LEU A 41 -13.67 7.51 -7.01
C LEU A 41 -13.13 6.08 -6.90
N CYS A 42 -13.95 5.15 -6.44
CA CYS A 42 -13.57 3.73 -6.30
C CYS A 42 -13.12 3.12 -7.64
N GLN A 43 -13.82 3.42 -8.74
CA GLN A 43 -13.45 2.93 -10.06
C GLN A 43 -12.12 3.54 -10.55
N LYS A 44 -11.93 4.87 -10.39
CA LYS A 44 -10.66 5.52 -10.74
C LYS A 44 -9.47 4.96 -9.95
N VAL A 45 -9.67 4.71 -8.65
CA VAL A 45 -8.65 4.12 -7.77
C VAL A 45 -8.26 2.73 -8.28
N TYR A 46 -9.26 1.89 -8.53
CA TYR A 46 -9.02 0.56 -9.09
C TYR A 46 -8.25 0.60 -10.42
N ASP A 47 -8.74 1.37 -11.40
CA ASP A 47 -8.14 1.46 -12.73
C ASP A 47 -6.71 2.02 -12.68
N HIS A 48 -6.48 3.02 -11.83
CA HIS A 48 -5.17 3.63 -11.69
C HIS A 48 -4.15 2.66 -11.10
N ILE A 49 -4.50 1.93 -10.04
CA ILE A 49 -3.62 0.96 -9.41
C ILE A 49 -3.38 -0.22 -10.37
N ALA A 50 -4.43 -0.80 -10.93
CA ALA A 50 -4.33 -1.93 -11.84
C ALA A 50 -3.39 -1.64 -13.02
N ARG A 51 -3.53 -0.46 -13.64
CA ARG A 51 -2.66 -0.02 -14.74
C ARG A 51 -1.23 0.24 -14.30
N THR A 52 -1.04 0.91 -13.15
CA THR A 52 0.31 1.31 -12.71
C THR A 52 1.12 0.14 -12.22
N ALA A 53 0.50 -0.80 -11.50
CA ALA A 53 1.19 -1.94 -10.91
C ALA A 53 1.10 -3.24 -11.73
N GLN A 54 0.56 -3.20 -12.97
CA GLN A 54 0.34 -4.39 -13.81
C GLN A 54 1.57 -5.29 -14.00
N ASN A 55 2.76 -4.73 -13.95
CA ASN A 55 4.01 -5.43 -14.16
C ASN A 55 4.83 -5.69 -12.89
N LEU A 56 4.37 -5.22 -11.72
CA LEU A 56 5.16 -5.26 -10.49
C LEU A 56 5.59 -6.69 -10.12
N VAL A 57 4.65 -7.61 -10.12
CA VAL A 57 4.91 -9.01 -9.73
C VAL A 57 5.82 -9.68 -10.75
N ARG A 58 5.50 -9.57 -12.05
CA ARG A 58 6.31 -10.15 -13.13
C ARG A 58 7.76 -9.66 -13.10
N VAL A 59 7.96 -8.34 -12.98
CA VAL A 59 9.31 -7.76 -12.90
C VAL A 59 10.03 -8.21 -11.63
N GLY A 60 9.32 -8.30 -10.48
CA GLY A 60 9.89 -8.83 -9.26
C GLY A 60 10.40 -10.27 -9.42
N GLU A 61 9.63 -11.13 -10.06
CA GLU A 61 10.01 -12.53 -10.34
C GLU A 61 11.15 -12.66 -11.37
N GLU A 62 11.20 -11.75 -12.34
CA GLU A 62 12.33 -11.66 -13.28
C GLU A 62 13.64 -11.32 -12.56
N ILE A 63 13.59 -10.34 -11.65
CA ILE A 63 14.73 -9.94 -10.81
C ILE A 63 15.17 -11.09 -9.90
N GLU A 64 14.22 -11.80 -9.24
CA GLU A 64 14.54 -12.99 -8.44
C GLU A 64 15.32 -14.04 -9.24
N ARG A 65 14.88 -14.31 -10.47
CA ARG A 65 15.54 -15.29 -11.36
C ARG A 65 16.92 -14.84 -11.85
N GLU A 66 17.08 -13.54 -12.11
CA GLU A 66 18.33 -12.97 -12.61
C GLU A 66 19.39 -12.86 -11.53
N ILE A 67 19.02 -12.45 -10.32
CA ILE A 67 19.94 -12.19 -9.21
C ILE A 67 20.11 -13.44 -8.32
N GLY A 68 19.15 -14.37 -8.32
CA GLY A 68 19.15 -15.55 -7.46
C GLY A 68 18.79 -15.25 -5.99
N VAL A 69 18.25 -14.07 -5.71
CA VAL A 69 17.82 -13.65 -4.37
C VAL A 69 16.29 -13.62 -4.32
N PRO A 70 15.64 -14.37 -3.41
CA PRO A 70 14.19 -14.35 -3.30
C PRO A 70 13.66 -12.99 -2.82
N ILE A 71 12.60 -12.50 -3.44
CA ILE A 71 11.83 -11.33 -2.99
C ILE A 71 10.54 -11.85 -2.36
N VAL A 72 10.52 -11.95 -1.04
CA VAL A 72 9.46 -12.64 -0.29
C VAL A 72 8.08 -12.00 -0.52
N ASN A 73 8.00 -10.66 -0.54
CA ASN A 73 6.74 -9.95 -0.72
C ASN A 73 6.84 -8.86 -1.79
N LYS A 74 5.81 -8.80 -2.64
CA LYS A 74 5.55 -7.71 -3.59
C LYS A 74 4.35 -6.94 -3.07
N ARG A 75 4.50 -5.63 -2.78
CA ARG A 75 3.48 -4.81 -2.11
C ARG A 75 3.18 -3.54 -2.88
N ILE A 76 1.98 -3.02 -2.66
CA ILE A 76 1.59 -1.66 -3.07
C ILE A 76 1.36 -0.84 -1.81
N SER A 77 1.82 0.42 -1.81
CA SER A 77 1.48 1.42 -0.82
C SER A 77 0.86 2.61 -1.54
N VAL A 78 -0.33 3.01 -1.11
CA VAL A 78 -1.04 4.14 -1.72
C VAL A 78 -1.11 5.34 -0.78
N THR A 79 -1.44 6.50 -1.34
CA THR A 79 -1.78 7.69 -0.53
C THR A 79 -2.78 7.31 0.57
N PRO A 80 -2.61 7.76 1.82
CA PRO A 80 -3.57 7.52 2.90
C PRO A 80 -4.99 7.80 2.46
N ALA A 81 -5.87 6.80 2.59
CA ALA A 81 -7.25 6.86 2.08
C ALA A 81 -8.04 8.04 2.66
N ALA A 82 -7.76 8.42 3.91
CA ALA A 82 -8.35 9.59 4.55
C ALA A 82 -8.17 10.88 3.75
N LEU A 83 -7.02 11.06 3.06
CA LEU A 83 -6.73 12.27 2.28
C LEU A 83 -7.56 12.40 1.00
N ILE A 84 -8.14 11.31 0.51
CA ILE A 84 -8.95 11.29 -0.72
C ILE A 84 -10.41 10.98 -0.44
N SER A 85 -10.78 10.64 0.80
CA SER A 85 -12.11 10.18 1.19
C SER A 85 -13.04 11.29 1.70
N GLY A 86 -12.72 12.56 1.53
CA GLY A 86 -13.50 13.67 2.08
C GLY A 86 -14.99 13.64 1.76
N GLY A 87 -15.37 13.21 0.56
CA GLY A 87 -16.76 13.04 0.11
C GLY A 87 -17.31 11.61 0.23
N VAL A 88 -16.54 10.67 0.80
CA VAL A 88 -16.95 9.26 0.89
C VAL A 88 -17.85 9.06 2.11
N THR A 89 -19.03 8.48 1.87
CA THR A 89 -20.00 8.15 2.93
C THR A 89 -19.88 6.70 3.39
N HIS A 90 -19.42 5.80 2.51
CA HIS A 90 -19.27 4.36 2.76
C HIS A 90 -17.81 3.93 2.50
N PRO A 91 -16.87 4.20 3.43
CA PRO A 91 -15.44 3.95 3.20
C PRO A 91 -15.09 2.49 2.86
N VAL A 92 -15.90 1.52 3.29
CA VAL A 92 -15.73 0.09 2.96
C VAL A 92 -15.74 -0.17 1.46
N LYS A 93 -16.48 0.61 0.66
CA LYS A 93 -16.42 0.50 -0.82
C LYS A 93 -15.03 0.81 -1.36
N LEU A 94 -14.36 1.82 -0.80
CA LEU A 94 -12.99 2.15 -1.18
C LEU A 94 -12.03 1.03 -0.78
N ALA A 95 -12.20 0.45 0.43
CA ALA A 95 -11.44 -0.71 0.88
C ALA A 95 -11.57 -1.88 -0.11
N LYS A 96 -12.78 -2.21 -0.53
CA LYS A 96 -13.05 -3.25 -1.54
C LYS A 96 -12.44 -2.93 -2.91
N ALA A 97 -12.41 -1.67 -3.30
CA ALA A 97 -11.76 -1.25 -4.56
C ALA A 97 -10.24 -1.46 -4.50
N LEU A 98 -9.61 -1.14 -3.37
CA LEU A 98 -8.18 -1.39 -3.12
C LEU A 98 -7.88 -2.91 -3.12
N ASP A 99 -8.68 -3.71 -2.43
CA ASP A 99 -8.53 -5.17 -2.37
C ASP A 99 -8.65 -5.81 -3.76
N ARG A 100 -9.66 -5.41 -4.54
CA ARG A 100 -9.82 -5.87 -5.93
C ARG A 100 -8.61 -5.51 -6.80
N ALA A 101 -8.04 -4.32 -6.63
CA ALA A 101 -6.86 -3.89 -7.36
C ALA A 101 -5.62 -4.72 -6.96
N ALA A 102 -5.44 -5.02 -5.67
CA ALA A 102 -4.38 -5.89 -5.18
C ALA A 102 -4.51 -7.30 -5.78
N ARG A 103 -5.71 -7.87 -5.76
CA ARG A 103 -6.01 -9.17 -6.37
C ARG A 103 -5.71 -9.18 -7.88
N ALA A 104 -6.12 -8.15 -8.61
CA ALA A 104 -5.91 -8.02 -10.04
C ALA A 104 -4.42 -7.89 -10.44
N THR A 105 -3.61 -7.29 -9.57
CA THR A 105 -2.16 -7.12 -9.80
C THR A 105 -1.31 -8.27 -9.25
N GLY A 106 -1.91 -9.18 -8.47
CA GLY A 106 -1.24 -10.35 -7.89
C GLY A 106 -0.27 -10.03 -6.75
N VAL A 107 -0.37 -8.85 -6.14
CA VAL A 107 0.49 -8.47 -5.02
C VAL A 107 0.07 -9.15 -3.72
N ASN A 108 1.00 -9.32 -2.78
CA ASN A 108 0.73 -9.95 -1.50
C ASN A 108 -0.10 -9.05 -0.56
N PHE A 109 0.14 -7.71 -0.62
CA PHE A 109 -0.54 -6.74 0.23
C PHE A 109 -0.69 -5.40 -0.46
N ILE A 110 -1.77 -4.67 -0.09
CA ILE A 110 -1.94 -3.26 -0.39
C ILE A 110 -2.16 -2.48 0.91
N GLY A 111 -1.29 -1.50 1.18
CA GLY A 111 -1.39 -0.60 2.32
C GLY A 111 -1.85 0.78 1.87
N GLY A 112 -2.45 1.52 2.82
CA GLY A 112 -2.89 2.89 2.60
C GLY A 112 -4.36 3.12 2.94
N TYR A 113 -5.10 2.10 3.40
CA TYR A 113 -6.39 2.31 4.05
C TYR A 113 -6.14 2.85 5.47
N SER A 114 -5.71 4.11 5.54
CA SER A 114 -5.11 4.70 6.72
C SER A 114 -5.54 6.16 6.93
N ALA A 115 -5.45 6.61 8.19
CA ALA A 115 -5.69 7.98 8.61
C ALA A 115 -4.47 8.56 9.33
N LEU A 116 -4.30 9.88 9.25
CA LEU A 116 -3.21 10.64 9.85
C LEU A 116 -3.82 11.65 10.83
N VAL A 117 -4.14 11.22 12.04
CA VAL A 117 -4.90 12.00 13.01
C VAL A 117 -4.05 12.73 14.06
N GLN A 118 -2.72 12.65 13.98
CA GLN A 118 -1.79 13.26 14.93
C GLN A 118 -1.90 14.81 15.08
N LYS A 119 -2.72 15.46 14.27
CA LYS A 119 -2.98 16.91 14.32
C LYS A 119 -4.47 17.24 14.43
N GLY A 120 -5.26 16.27 14.88
CA GLY A 120 -6.71 16.34 14.98
C GLY A 120 -7.41 15.38 14.00
N MET A 121 -8.65 15.07 14.31
CA MET A 121 -9.46 14.05 13.64
C MET A 121 -10.68 14.67 12.96
N PRO A 122 -10.60 15.05 11.67
CA PRO A 122 -11.76 15.44 10.89
C PRO A 122 -12.83 14.35 10.85
N ALA A 123 -14.10 14.73 10.64
CA ALA A 123 -15.21 13.77 10.58
C ALA A 123 -15.05 12.70 9.50
N ALA A 124 -14.35 13.01 8.41
CA ALA A 124 -14.04 12.03 7.36
C ALA A 124 -13.04 10.95 7.84
N ASP A 125 -12.02 11.37 8.57
CA ASP A 125 -11.02 10.46 9.13
C ASP A 125 -11.65 9.53 10.18
N ARG A 126 -12.53 10.07 11.03
CA ARG A 126 -13.30 9.28 12.00
C ARG A 126 -14.15 8.22 11.30
N ARG A 127 -14.92 8.59 10.25
CA ARG A 127 -15.72 7.63 9.48
C ARG A 127 -14.86 6.52 8.88
N LEU A 128 -13.69 6.86 8.35
CA LEU A 128 -12.76 5.87 7.81
C LEU A 128 -12.25 4.94 8.93
N MET A 129 -11.85 5.50 10.06
CA MET A 129 -11.36 4.72 11.21
C MET A 129 -12.44 3.77 11.74
N ASP A 130 -13.67 4.26 11.91
CA ASP A 130 -14.81 3.46 12.39
C ASP A 130 -15.15 2.30 11.42
N SER A 131 -14.83 2.45 10.14
CA SER A 131 -15.05 1.42 9.11
C SER A 131 -13.93 0.37 9.03
N ILE A 132 -12.79 0.54 9.69
CA ILE A 132 -11.65 -0.38 9.59
C ILE A 132 -12.01 -1.83 9.97
N PRO A 133 -12.71 -2.09 11.08
CA PRO A 133 -13.05 -3.48 11.44
C PRO A 133 -13.86 -4.18 10.33
N GLU A 134 -14.88 -3.51 9.78
CA GLU A 134 -15.70 -4.02 8.70
C GLU A 134 -14.88 -4.19 7.43
N ALA A 135 -14.10 -3.17 7.04
CA ALA A 135 -13.25 -3.20 5.86
C ALA A 135 -12.27 -4.39 5.87
N LEU A 136 -11.61 -4.64 7.00
CA LEU A 136 -10.65 -5.74 7.14
C LEU A 136 -11.32 -7.11 7.20
N SER A 137 -12.56 -7.19 7.71
CA SER A 137 -13.31 -8.46 7.71
C SER A 137 -13.80 -8.87 6.32
N GLU A 138 -13.96 -7.91 5.41
CA GLU A 138 -14.48 -8.10 4.06
C GLU A 138 -13.43 -8.09 2.96
N THR A 139 -12.13 -7.93 3.31
CA THR A 139 -11.01 -7.87 2.38
C THR A 139 -9.92 -8.87 2.77
N GLU A 140 -9.09 -9.26 1.80
CA GLU A 140 -8.05 -10.29 1.98
C GLU A 140 -6.63 -9.70 1.92
N PHE A 141 -6.40 -8.72 1.04
CA PHE A 141 -5.08 -8.15 0.76
C PHE A 141 -4.86 -6.77 1.39
N LEU A 142 -5.91 -6.20 2.00
CA LEU A 142 -5.85 -4.84 2.53
C LEU A 142 -5.13 -4.80 3.87
N CYS A 143 -4.23 -3.80 4.01
CA CYS A 143 -3.63 -3.43 5.30
C CYS A 143 -4.08 -2.04 5.70
N SER A 144 -4.33 -1.86 7.00
CA SER A 144 -4.73 -0.59 7.58
C SER A 144 -3.76 -0.12 8.65
N SER A 145 -3.69 1.19 8.86
CA SER A 145 -2.92 1.81 9.93
C SER A 145 -3.48 3.17 10.30
N ILE A 146 -3.32 3.56 11.56
CA ILE A 146 -3.70 4.88 12.06
C ILE A 146 -2.44 5.53 12.65
N ASN A 147 -2.09 6.71 12.20
CA ASN A 147 -1.00 7.49 12.77
C ASN A 147 -1.55 8.49 13.79
N ILE A 148 -1.42 8.15 15.07
CA ILE A 148 -1.96 8.91 16.21
C ILE A 148 -0.96 9.90 16.81
N GLY A 149 0.32 9.83 16.42
CA GLY A 149 1.34 10.66 17.04
C GLY A 149 2.50 10.99 16.12
N SER A 150 3.21 12.06 16.43
CA SER A 150 4.47 12.43 15.81
C SER A 150 5.37 13.17 16.79
N THR A 151 6.67 13.18 16.52
CA THR A 151 7.66 13.94 17.34
C THR A 151 7.38 15.44 17.39
N ARG A 152 6.63 15.98 16.42
CA ARG A 152 6.26 17.40 16.35
C ARG A 152 4.92 17.74 16.98
N ALA A 153 3.94 16.86 16.83
CA ALA A 153 2.56 17.11 17.27
C ALA A 153 2.23 16.46 18.64
N GLY A 154 3.11 15.55 19.11
CA GLY A 154 2.76 14.71 20.26
C GLY A 154 1.84 13.55 19.84
N ILE A 155 1.09 13.02 20.81
CA ILE A 155 0.12 11.93 20.61
C ILE A 155 -1.27 12.53 20.77
N ASP A 156 -2.14 12.24 19.83
CA ASP A 156 -3.57 12.53 19.92
C ASP A 156 -4.20 11.47 20.86
N MET A 157 -4.84 11.95 21.94
CA MET A 157 -5.39 11.10 22.98
C MET A 157 -6.92 11.02 22.92
N ASP A 158 -7.57 11.73 22.00
CA ASP A 158 -9.02 11.72 21.76
C ASP A 158 -9.40 10.61 20.78
#